data_5db77b91be0e30c8b86617a29d00117c
#
_entry.id   5db77b91be0e30c8b86617a29d00117c
#
_cell.length_a   1.000
_cell.length_b   1.000
_cell.length_c   1.000
_cell.angle_alpha   90.00
_cell.angle_beta   90.00
_cell.angle_gamma   90.00
#
_symmetry.space_group_name_H-M   'P 1'
#
loop_
_entity.id
_entity.type
_entity.pdbx_description
1 polymer ?
#
loop_
_entity_poly.entity_id
_entity_poly.type
_entity_poly.pdbx_seq_one_letter_code
_entity_poly.pdbx_strand_id
1 'polypeptide(L)'
;MKYSTTLPAKALPTAEKYNGRGPEYKRRFHVMAKPTGSRCNIDCNYCFYLHKEQLLKQDHSGMSDEVLEAFIRDYIDSQDGEQVVFSWQGGEPTLMGLAYFEKIVALQKRYKKPGQRIENDLQTNGILLNDKWATFLKRHHFLVGLSIDGPAELHDRYRVTRSGKPTFAMVMKGVEALKRHQVPFNALVTVNRTNAQYPLEVYRFLTRELGATYIQFNPCVEPVDFKSTAPQFWRDDSIPITGTRRAKPGDLDSIVTDWSVDPDDWGSFLIAVFEEWVNNDLGRVQVNLFETAVAQTMGMPAQICVTSEFCGKGLAIEKNGDIYSCDHYVYPEYQLGNIKQTKLAHLAFSER
;
A
#
# COMPACT_ATOMS: atom_id res chain seq x y z
N MET A 1 -11.97 -21.54 33.71
CA MET A 1 -13.03 -21.97 32.76
C MET A 1 -12.37 -22.27 31.45
N LYS A 2 -12.38 -23.53 30.98
CA LYS A 2 -11.80 -23.95 29.73
C LYS A 2 -12.87 -23.73 28.65
N TYR A 3 -12.68 -22.78 27.75
CA TYR A 3 -13.50 -22.66 26.56
C TYR A 3 -12.94 -23.60 25.49
N SER A 4 -13.60 -24.73 25.29
CA SER A 4 -13.45 -25.58 24.12
C SER A 4 -14.49 -25.12 23.09
N THR A 5 -14.06 -24.38 22.07
CA THR A 5 -14.89 -24.09 20.91
C THR A 5 -14.30 -24.81 19.70
N THR A 6 -14.63 -26.09 19.58
CA THR A 6 -14.55 -26.78 18.28
C THR A 6 -15.74 -26.35 17.44
N LEU A 7 -15.55 -25.32 16.60
CA LEU A 7 -16.47 -25.06 15.50
C LEU A 7 -16.34 -26.22 14.49
N PRO A 8 -17.45 -26.74 13.93
CA PRO A 8 -17.37 -27.78 12.93
C PRO A 8 -16.67 -27.19 11.67
N ALA A 9 -15.60 -27.84 11.25
CA ALA A 9 -14.94 -27.52 9.98
C ALA A 9 -15.96 -27.69 8.85
N LYS A 10 -16.51 -26.58 8.35
CA LYS A 10 -17.18 -26.58 7.06
C LYS A 10 -16.11 -26.89 6.02
N ALA A 11 -16.27 -28.01 5.30
CA ALA A 11 -15.38 -28.38 4.22
C ALA A 11 -15.21 -27.19 3.28
N LEU A 12 -13.96 -26.73 3.11
CA LEU A 12 -13.59 -25.71 2.15
C LEU A 12 -14.04 -26.18 0.76
N PRO A 13 -14.64 -25.30 -0.07
CA PRO A 13 -14.93 -25.64 -1.45
C PRO A 13 -13.61 -25.99 -2.16
N THR A 14 -13.53 -27.16 -2.75
CA THR A 14 -12.38 -27.56 -3.56
C THR A 14 -12.19 -26.62 -4.74
N ALA A 15 -10.96 -26.42 -5.20
CA ALA A 15 -10.57 -25.52 -6.30
C ALA A 15 -11.40 -25.70 -7.58
N GLU A 16 -12.02 -26.86 -7.80
CA GLU A 16 -12.95 -27.12 -8.92
C GLU A 16 -14.21 -26.25 -8.94
N LYS A 17 -14.63 -25.69 -7.80
CA LYS A 17 -15.78 -24.76 -7.76
C LYS A 17 -15.44 -23.33 -8.20
N TYR A 18 -14.17 -23.01 -8.40
CA TYR A 18 -13.73 -21.69 -8.86
C TYR A 18 -13.53 -21.57 -10.38
N ASN A 19 -13.99 -22.54 -11.16
CA ASN A 19 -13.90 -22.53 -12.63
C ASN A 19 -14.75 -21.43 -13.31
N GLY A 20 -14.92 -20.28 -12.71
CA GLY A 20 -15.29 -19.02 -13.36
C GLY A 20 -16.57 -19.00 -14.24
N ARG A 21 -17.45 -20.01 -14.14
CA ARG A 21 -18.64 -20.17 -14.98
C ARG A 21 -19.93 -20.34 -14.18
N GLY A 22 -20.05 -19.65 -13.05
CA GLY A 22 -21.34 -19.50 -12.38
C GLY A 22 -21.89 -18.09 -12.65
N PRO A 23 -23.20 -17.92 -12.89
CA PRO A 23 -23.81 -16.63 -13.22
C PRO A 23 -23.75 -15.59 -12.09
N GLU A 24 -23.19 -15.90 -10.93
CA GLU A 24 -23.21 -15.04 -9.75
C GLU A 24 -21.82 -14.48 -9.31
N TYR A 25 -20.71 -14.93 -9.86
CA TYR A 25 -19.38 -14.44 -9.44
C TYR A 25 -18.82 -13.42 -10.45
N LYS A 26 -19.04 -12.14 -10.16
CA LYS A 26 -18.37 -11.05 -10.88
C LYS A 26 -16.85 -11.14 -10.61
N ARG A 27 -16.05 -11.18 -11.67
CA ARG A 27 -14.59 -11.13 -11.56
C ARG A 27 -14.17 -9.81 -10.94
N ARG A 28 -13.57 -9.86 -9.79
CA ARG A 28 -13.01 -8.70 -9.08
C ARG A 28 -11.62 -9.02 -8.61
N PHE A 29 -10.68 -8.19 -8.97
CA PHE A 29 -9.33 -8.18 -8.47
C PHE A 29 -8.80 -6.76 -8.55
N HIS A 30 -7.78 -6.47 -7.78
CA HIS A 30 -7.15 -5.16 -7.75
C HIS A 30 -5.75 -5.24 -8.34
N VAL A 31 -5.28 -4.17 -9.00
CA VAL A 31 -3.92 -4.08 -9.52
C VAL A 31 -3.30 -2.76 -9.13
N MET A 32 -2.20 -2.84 -8.44
CA MET A 32 -1.38 -1.72 -8.03
C MET A 32 -0.32 -1.46 -9.09
N ALA A 33 -0.40 -0.32 -9.75
CA ALA A 33 0.50 0.02 -10.86
C ALA A 33 1.75 0.76 -10.34
N LYS A 34 2.92 0.33 -10.84
CA LYS A 34 4.24 0.88 -10.51
C LYS A 34 4.87 1.58 -11.71
N PRO A 35 4.36 2.76 -12.13
CA PRO A 35 4.80 3.39 -13.39
C PRO A 35 6.28 3.81 -13.38
N THR A 36 6.87 4.06 -12.23
CA THR A 36 8.30 4.38 -12.08
C THR A 36 9.15 3.17 -11.67
N GLY A 37 8.53 1.98 -11.49
CA GLY A 37 9.17 0.87 -10.80
C GLY A 37 9.57 1.31 -9.38
N SER A 38 10.78 1.00 -8.95
CA SER A 38 11.32 1.40 -7.64
C SER A 38 11.93 2.80 -7.61
N ARG A 39 12.02 3.49 -8.75
CA ARG A 39 12.64 4.83 -8.81
C ARG A 39 11.88 5.85 -7.96
N CYS A 40 12.62 6.49 -7.02
CA CYS A 40 12.10 7.49 -6.09
C CYS A 40 13.03 8.71 -6.01
N ASN A 41 12.49 9.86 -5.61
CA ASN A 41 13.24 11.10 -5.37
C ASN A 41 13.75 11.22 -3.93
N ILE A 42 13.38 10.29 -3.03
CA ILE A 42 13.86 10.19 -1.65
C ILE A 42 14.41 8.79 -1.38
N ASP A 43 15.06 8.61 -0.24
CA ASP A 43 15.71 7.38 0.18
C ASP A 43 15.31 7.05 1.61
N CYS A 44 14.06 6.58 1.79
CA CYS A 44 13.59 6.16 3.11
C CYS A 44 14.34 4.91 3.55
N ASN A 45 14.96 4.94 4.73
CA ASN A 45 15.81 3.85 5.23
C ASN A 45 15.08 2.50 5.30
N TYR A 46 13.80 2.51 5.61
CA TYR A 46 12.95 1.34 5.75
C TYR A 46 12.23 0.94 4.45
N CYS A 47 12.50 1.58 3.31
CA CYS A 47 11.75 1.33 2.09
C CYS A 47 11.97 -0.10 1.56
N PHE A 48 10.95 -0.93 1.66
CA PHE A 48 10.96 -2.29 1.14
C PHE A 48 10.99 -2.37 -0.40
N TYR A 49 10.81 -1.23 -1.08
CA TYR A 49 10.64 -1.20 -2.52
C TYR A 49 11.86 -0.67 -3.30
N LEU A 50 12.68 0.23 -2.73
CA LEU A 50 13.81 0.87 -3.43
C LEU A 50 14.82 -0.13 -4.00
N HIS A 51 15.07 -1.24 -3.30
CA HIS A 51 16.03 -2.26 -3.74
C HIS A 51 15.52 -3.16 -4.88
N LYS A 52 14.22 -3.12 -5.20
CA LYS A 52 13.61 -3.98 -6.26
C LYS A 52 14.25 -3.76 -7.62
N GLU A 53 14.75 -2.57 -7.91
CA GLU A 53 15.48 -2.28 -9.14
C GLU A 53 16.67 -3.21 -9.36
N GLN A 54 17.44 -3.49 -8.30
CA GLN A 54 18.58 -4.41 -8.35
C GLN A 54 18.14 -5.85 -8.56
N LEU A 55 17.08 -6.29 -7.88
CA LEU A 55 16.54 -7.64 -7.97
C LEU A 55 15.92 -7.93 -9.34
N LEU A 56 15.18 -6.96 -9.87
CA LEU A 56 14.47 -7.10 -11.14
C LEU A 56 15.33 -6.73 -12.36
N LYS A 57 16.58 -6.26 -12.13
CA LYS A 57 17.51 -5.82 -13.20
C LYS A 57 16.86 -4.82 -14.16
N GLN A 58 16.05 -3.90 -13.62
CA GLN A 58 15.33 -2.90 -14.40
C GLN A 58 16.20 -1.68 -14.69
N ASP A 59 15.95 -1.04 -15.83
CA ASP A 59 16.54 0.24 -16.18
C ASP A 59 15.89 1.42 -15.42
N HIS A 60 16.34 2.64 -15.65
CA HIS A 60 15.78 3.86 -15.04
C HIS A 60 14.60 4.46 -15.81
N SER A 61 14.09 3.80 -16.86
CA SER A 61 12.92 4.26 -17.60
C SER A 61 11.63 4.18 -16.77
N GLY A 62 10.62 4.91 -17.15
CA GLY A 62 9.26 4.72 -16.65
C GLY A 62 8.48 3.71 -17.49
N MET A 63 7.25 3.41 -17.07
CA MET A 63 6.32 2.58 -17.85
C MET A 63 6.06 3.24 -19.21
N SER A 64 6.28 2.48 -20.27
CA SER A 64 6.07 2.96 -21.62
C SER A 64 4.60 3.19 -21.94
N ASP A 65 4.33 4.01 -22.96
CA ASP A 65 2.96 4.25 -23.42
C ASP A 65 2.25 2.98 -23.84
N GLU A 66 2.98 2.06 -24.47
CA GLU A 66 2.46 0.76 -24.90
C GLU A 66 2.00 -0.09 -23.70
N VAL A 67 2.83 -0.19 -22.66
CA VAL A 67 2.48 -0.94 -21.43
C VAL A 67 1.32 -0.27 -20.70
N LEU A 68 1.34 1.06 -20.58
CA LEU A 68 0.27 1.83 -19.96
C LEU A 68 -1.08 1.60 -20.65
N GLU A 69 -1.11 1.71 -21.99
CA GLU A 69 -2.35 1.53 -22.75
C GLU A 69 -2.84 0.08 -22.67
N ALA A 70 -1.93 -0.90 -22.77
CA ALA A 70 -2.27 -2.31 -22.63
C ALA A 70 -2.86 -2.59 -21.24
N PHE A 71 -2.24 -2.06 -20.19
CA PHE A 71 -2.72 -2.20 -18.81
C PHE A 71 -4.11 -1.60 -18.63
N ILE A 72 -4.30 -0.33 -18.97
CA ILE A 72 -5.58 0.36 -18.77
C ILE A 72 -6.71 -0.34 -19.52
N ARG A 73 -6.48 -0.68 -20.79
CA ARG A 73 -7.46 -1.38 -21.63
C ARG A 73 -7.84 -2.74 -21.03
N ASP A 74 -6.85 -3.57 -20.72
CA ASP A 74 -7.08 -4.94 -20.29
C ASP A 74 -7.64 -4.98 -18.86
N TYR A 75 -7.22 -4.06 -17.99
CA TYR A 75 -7.75 -3.96 -16.63
C TYR A 75 -9.24 -3.56 -16.63
N ILE A 76 -9.62 -2.55 -17.39
CA ILE A 76 -11.04 -2.16 -17.56
C ILE A 76 -11.85 -3.31 -18.16
N ASP A 77 -11.30 -3.99 -19.16
CA ASP A 77 -11.98 -5.10 -19.84
C ASP A 77 -12.21 -6.31 -18.92
N SER A 78 -11.28 -6.55 -18.00
CA SER A 78 -11.32 -7.70 -17.09
C SER A 78 -12.18 -7.51 -15.84
N GLN A 79 -12.71 -6.29 -15.59
CA GLN A 79 -13.59 -6.02 -14.45
C GLN A 79 -15.06 -6.15 -14.82
N ASP A 80 -15.80 -6.96 -14.06
CA ASP A 80 -17.25 -7.17 -14.24
C ASP A 80 -18.09 -6.21 -13.38
N GLY A 81 -17.45 -5.38 -12.54
CA GLY A 81 -18.10 -4.42 -11.66
C GLY A 81 -18.36 -3.07 -12.31
N GLU A 82 -19.27 -2.30 -11.72
CA GLU A 82 -19.50 -0.91 -12.11
C GLU A 82 -18.33 0.01 -11.72
N GLN A 83 -17.62 -0.32 -10.64
CA GLN A 83 -16.49 0.45 -10.12
C GLN A 83 -15.17 -0.22 -10.54
N VAL A 84 -14.28 0.57 -11.15
CA VAL A 84 -12.92 0.16 -11.51
C VAL A 84 -11.95 1.15 -10.86
N VAL A 85 -11.17 0.67 -9.89
CA VAL A 85 -10.23 1.49 -9.13
C VAL A 85 -8.82 1.24 -9.63
N PHE A 86 -8.12 2.30 -10.01
CA PHE A 86 -6.71 2.29 -10.37
C PHE A 86 -5.88 2.87 -9.24
N SER A 87 -4.92 2.08 -8.73
CA SER A 87 -3.97 2.53 -7.71
C SER A 87 -2.58 2.73 -8.31
N TRP A 88 -2.10 3.96 -8.22
CA TRP A 88 -0.80 4.39 -8.76
C TRP A 88 0.19 4.54 -7.62
N GLN A 89 1.18 3.68 -7.60
CA GLN A 89 2.20 3.60 -6.56
C GLN A 89 3.60 3.35 -7.15
N GLY A 90 4.49 2.77 -6.39
CA GLY A 90 5.84 2.37 -6.77
C GLY A 90 6.88 3.06 -5.92
N GLY A 91 7.98 3.51 -6.52
CA GLY A 91 8.92 4.40 -5.87
C GLY A 91 8.25 5.76 -5.62
N GLU A 92 8.26 6.65 -6.61
CA GLU A 92 7.46 7.88 -6.56
C GLU A 92 6.77 8.11 -7.91
N PRO A 93 5.47 7.83 -8.03
CA PRO A 93 4.77 7.89 -9.32
C PRO A 93 4.71 9.31 -9.92
N THR A 94 4.76 10.37 -9.11
CA THR A 94 4.76 11.76 -9.62
C THR A 94 6.01 12.11 -10.43
N LEU A 95 7.08 11.31 -10.36
CA LEU A 95 8.25 11.43 -11.23
C LEU A 95 7.95 11.18 -12.73
N MET A 96 6.81 10.54 -13.04
CA MET A 96 6.34 10.42 -14.42
C MET A 96 5.88 11.76 -15.01
N GLY A 97 5.60 12.74 -14.16
CA GLY A 97 5.14 14.06 -14.55
C GLY A 97 3.65 14.13 -14.87
N LEU A 98 3.11 15.35 -14.86
CA LEU A 98 1.68 15.60 -15.02
C LEU A 98 1.12 15.12 -16.36
N ALA A 99 1.88 15.32 -17.45
CA ALA A 99 1.46 14.90 -18.80
C ALA A 99 1.20 13.39 -18.91
N TYR A 100 1.95 12.58 -18.15
CA TYR A 100 1.71 11.14 -18.08
C TYR A 100 0.37 10.81 -17.41
N PHE A 101 0.02 11.52 -16.34
CA PHE A 101 -1.27 11.33 -15.66
C PHE A 101 -2.45 11.87 -16.47
N GLU A 102 -2.27 12.94 -17.27
CA GLU A 102 -3.25 13.37 -18.25
C GLU A 102 -3.51 12.28 -19.30
N LYS A 103 -2.46 11.59 -19.75
CA LYS A 103 -2.58 10.44 -20.65
C LYS A 103 -3.33 9.28 -20.00
N ILE A 104 -3.06 8.96 -18.73
CA ILE A 104 -3.82 7.94 -17.97
C ILE A 104 -5.31 8.23 -18.07
N VAL A 105 -5.73 9.43 -17.70
CA VAL A 105 -7.14 9.83 -17.70
C VAL A 105 -7.75 9.76 -19.10
N ALA A 106 -7.00 10.18 -20.11
CA ALA A 106 -7.46 10.11 -21.52
C ALA A 106 -7.69 8.64 -21.96
N LEU A 107 -6.77 7.74 -21.63
CA LEU A 107 -6.90 6.31 -21.93
C LEU A 107 -8.04 5.67 -21.15
N GLN A 108 -8.18 5.97 -19.85
CA GLN A 108 -9.32 5.50 -19.06
C GLN A 108 -10.66 5.93 -19.64
N LYS A 109 -10.77 7.20 -20.07
CA LYS A 109 -11.97 7.72 -20.75
C LYS A 109 -12.25 7.00 -22.06
N ARG A 110 -11.20 6.68 -22.84
CA ARG A 110 -11.29 5.96 -24.12
C ARG A 110 -11.82 4.54 -23.95
N TYR A 111 -11.35 3.81 -22.94
CA TYR A 111 -11.65 2.38 -22.74
C TYR A 111 -12.78 2.11 -21.75
N LYS A 112 -13.26 3.11 -21.02
CA LYS A 112 -14.36 2.99 -20.08
C LYS A 112 -15.61 2.42 -20.76
N LYS A 113 -16.19 1.37 -20.18
CA LYS A 113 -17.43 0.77 -20.66
C LYS A 113 -18.65 1.57 -20.16
N PRO A 114 -19.79 1.49 -20.87
CA PRO A 114 -21.07 2.03 -20.37
C PRO A 114 -21.40 1.49 -18.97
N GLY A 115 -21.82 2.36 -18.07
CA GLY A 115 -22.16 2.02 -16.68
C GLY A 115 -20.96 1.91 -15.73
N GLN A 116 -19.73 1.84 -16.21
CA GLN A 116 -18.55 1.82 -15.32
C GLN A 116 -18.24 3.21 -14.75
N ARG A 117 -17.74 3.23 -13.51
CA ARG A 117 -17.14 4.39 -12.83
C ARG A 117 -15.66 4.12 -12.60
N ILE A 118 -14.82 4.96 -13.18
CA ILE A 118 -13.36 4.88 -12.97
C ILE A 118 -13.00 5.77 -11.80
N GLU A 119 -12.24 5.20 -10.87
CA GLU A 119 -11.66 5.90 -9.73
C GLU A 119 -10.14 5.75 -9.76
N ASN A 120 -9.46 6.74 -9.23
CA ASN A 120 -8.00 6.75 -9.15
C ASN A 120 -7.54 7.10 -7.74
N ASP A 121 -6.60 6.36 -7.21
CA ASP A 121 -5.80 6.76 -6.08
C ASP A 121 -4.33 6.89 -6.45
N LEU A 122 -3.66 7.83 -5.79
CA LEU A 122 -2.25 8.14 -5.99
C LEU A 122 -1.52 8.09 -4.65
N GLN A 123 -0.70 7.07 -4.45
CA GLN A 123 0.20 6.99 -3.31
C GLN A 123 1.49 7.75 -3.61
N THR A 124 1.80 8.76 -2.82
CA THR A 124 2.94 9.65 -3.05
C THR A 124 3.61 10.09 -1.74
N ASN A 125 4.91 10.38 -1.81
CA ASN A 125 5.61 11.06 -0.73
C ASN A 125 5.29 12.57 -0.64
N GLY A 126 4.52 13.11 -1.57
CA GLY A 126 4.01 14.48 -1.55
C GLY A 126 4.98 15.58 -1.97
N ILE A 127 6.27 15.31 -2.12
CA ILE A 127 7.31 16.35 -2.34
C ILE A 127 7.13 17.10 -3.66
N LEU A 128 6.67 16.43 -4.71
CA LEU A 128 6.49 17.03 -6.03
C LEU A 128 5.10 17.64 -6.23
N LEU A 129 4.21 17.52 -5.24
CA LEU A 129 2.88 18.12 -5.30
C LEU A 129 2.97 19.66 -5.23
N ASN A 130 2.23 20.30 -6.10
CA ASN A 130 2.11 21.75 -6.22
C ASN A 130 0.73 22.13 -6.76
N ASP A 131 0.47 23.42 -6.99
CA ASP A 131 -0.86 23.88 -7.45
C ASP A 131 -1.27 23.26 -8.80
N LYS A 132 -0.33 22.99 -9.71
CA LYS A 132 -0.66 22.31 -10.99
C LYS A 132 -1.13 20.88 -10.75
N TRP A 133 -0.41 20.14 -9.90
CA TRP A 133 -0.80 18.80 -9.49
C TRP A 133 -2.14 18.82 -8.74
N ALA A 134 -2.30 19.70 -7.78
CA ALA A 134 -3.54 19.80 -7.00
C ALA A 134 -4.76 20.15 -7.87
N THR A 135 -4.60 21.05 -8.85
CA THR A 135 -5.66 21.35 -9.83
C THR A 135 -6.03 20.11 -10.65
N PHE A 136 -5.05 19.34 -11.12
CA PHE A 136 -5.29 18.11 -11.88
C PHE A 136 -6.00 17.07 -11.01
N LEU A 137 -5.47 16.78 -9.82
CA LEU A 137 -6.01 15.78 -8.89
C LEU A 137 -7.46 16.11 -8.49
N LYS A 138 -7.75 17.39 -8.24
CA LYS A 138 -9.13 17.85 -7.96
C LYS A 138 -10.06 17.68 -9.15
N ARG A 139 -9.62 18.09 -10.35
CA ARG A 139 -10.42 18.00 -11.59
C ARG A 139 -10.80 16.54 -11.91
N HIS A 140 -9.90 15.62 -11.67
CA HIS A 140 -10.07 14.21 -12.03
C HIS A 140 -10.42 13.32 -10.84
N HIS A 141 -10.77 13.91 -9.70
CA HIS A 141 -11.25 13.22 -8.49
C HIS A 141 -10.29 12.13 -7.99
N PHE A 142 -8.98 12.38 -8.04
CA PHE A 142 -8.01 11.48 -7.44
C PHE A 142 -8.09 11.54 -5.92
N LEU A 143 -8.03 10.38 -5.27
CA LEU A 143 -7.74 10.27 -3.85
C LEU A 143 -6.22 10.20 -3.67
N VAL A 144 -5.67 11.04 -2.82
CA VAL A 144 -4.24 11.05 -2.54
C VAL A 144 -3.95 10.27 -1.27
N GLY A 145 -3.10 9.25 -1.37
CA GLY A 145 -2.45 8.62 -0.22
C GLY A 145 -1.13 9.33 0.06
N LEU A 146 -1.09 10.12 1.11
CA LEU A 146 0.09 10.88 1.49
C LEU A 146 0.94 10.11 2.49
N SER A 147 2.20 9.87 2.16
CA SER A 147 3.16 9.24 3.08
C SER A 147 3.72 10.25 4.07
N ILE A 148 3.34 10.13 5.36
CA ILE A 148 3.83 11.01 6.43
C ILE A 148 3.81 10.28 7.77
N ASP A 149 4.92 10.29 8.52
CA ASP A 149 5.12 9.41 9.69
C ASP A 149 4.93 10.11 11.04
N GLY A 150 4.46 11.36 11.05
CA GLY A 150 4.28 12.18 12.23
C GLY A 150 4.88 13.59 12.06
N PRO A 151 5.10 14.34 13.15
CA PRO A 151 5.77 15.64 13.12
C PRO A 151 7.22 15.52 12.61
N ALA A 152 7.85 16.66 12.35
CA ALA A 152 9.12 16.77 11.63
C ALA A 152 10.22 15.85 12.17
N GLU A 153 10.40 15.80 13.47
CA GLU A 153 11.46 15.03 14.13
C GLU A 153 11.30 13.53 13.91
N LEU A 154 10.05 13.03 13.89
CA LEU A 154 9.74 11.63 13.70
C LEU A 154 9.74 11.26 12.21
N HIS A 155 9.22 12.14 11.36
CA HIS A 155 9.19 11.93 9.90
C HIS A 155 10.62 11.93 9.31
N ASP A 156 11.41 12.93 9.62
CA ASP A 156 12.74 13.15 9.06
C ASP A 156 13.78 12.15 9.60
N ARG A 157 13.44 11.36 10.60
CA ARG A 157 14.31 10.29 11.11
C ARG A 157 14.65 9.25 10.05
N TYR A 158 13.67 8.90 9.20
CA TYR A 158 13.81 7.82 8.23
C TYR A 158 13.43 8.23 6.81
N ARG A 159 12.58 9.26 6.63
CA ARG A 159 12.23 9.78 5.31
C ARG A 159 13.17 10.90 4.91
N VAL A 160 14.29 10.53 4.33
CA VAL A 160 15.36 11.47 3.97
C VAL A 160 15.55 11.50 2.45
N THR A 161 16.18 12.57 1.96
CA THR A 161 16.66 12.62 0.59
C THR A 161 17.82 11.63 0.39
N ARG A 162 18.22 11.35 -0.85
CA ARG A 162 19.41 10.55 -1.16
C ARG A 162 20.70 11.08 -0.54
N SER A 163 20.74 12.37 -0.18
CA SER A 163 21.86 13.01 0.52
C SER A 163 21.67 13.08 2.05
N GLY A 164 20.68 12.37 2.59
CA GLY A 164 20.39 12.31 4.03
C GLY A 164 19.73 13.57 4.61
N LYS A 165 19.21 14.48 3.76
CA LYS A 165 18.55 15.71 4.24
C LYS A 165 17.08 15.46 4.58
N PRO A 166 16.50 16.22 5.55
CA PRO A 166 15.10 16.11 5.95
C PRO A 166 14.15 16.42 4.79
N THR A 167 12.96 15.81 4.81
CA THR A 167 11.94 15.93 3.76
C THR A 167 10.62 16.53 4.22
N PHE A 168 10.36 16.60 5.53
CA PHE A 168 9.09 17.05 6.10
C PHE A 168 8.61 18.40 5.55
N ALA A 169 9.49 19.41 5.56
CA ALA A 169 9.13 20.75 5.06
C ALA A 169 8.73 20.75 3.57
N MET A 170 9.30 19.83 2.76
CA MET A 170 8.92 19.68 1.35
C MET A 170 7.55 19.00 1.20
N VAL A 171 7.28 17.98 2.02
CA VAL A 171 5.99 17.31 2.06
C VAL A 171 4.88 18.28 2.46
N MET A 172 5.12 19.10 3.50
CA MET A 172 4.13 20.08 3.97
C MET A 172 3.79 21.14 2.92
N LYS A 173 4.71 21.54 2.04
CA LYS A 173 4.37 22.39 0.89
C LYS A 173 3.39 21.71 -0.06
N GLY A 174 3.55 20.41 -0.30
CA GLY A 174 2.59 19.60 -1.07
C GLY A 174 1.21 19.54 -0.39
N VAL A 175 1.20 19.34 0.93
CA VAL A 175 -0.04 19.35 1.75
C VAL A 175 -0.78 20.69 1.63
N GLU A 176 -0.05 21.79 1.73
CA GLU A 176 -0.65 23.13 1.57
C GLU A 176 -1.31 23.31 0.19
N ALA A 177 -0.69 22.80 -0.88
CA ALA A 177 -1.30 22.82 -2.20
C ALA A 177 -2.57 21.96 -2.26
N LEU A 178 -2.55 20.74 -1.71
CA LEU A 178 -3.75 19.90 -1.63
C LEU A 178 -4.89 20.60 -0.86
N LYS A 179 -4.59 21.21 0.28
CA LYS A 179 -5.58 21.95 1.10
C LYS A 179 -6.16 23.14 0.35
N ARG A 180 -5.31 23.98 -0.28
CA ARG A 180 -5.78 25.14 -1.06
C ARG A 180 -6.76 24.76 -2.16
N HIS A 181 -6.52 23.64 -2.81
CA HIS A 181 -7.36 23.13 -3.90
C HIS A 181 -8.45 22.15 -3.43
N GLN A 182 -8.55 21.91 -2.12
CA GLN A 182 -9.53 20.98 -1.52
C GLN A 182 -9.45 19.58 -2.15
N VAL A 183 -8.25 19.07 -2.39
CA VAL A 183 -8.01 17.69 -2.83
C VAL A 183 -8.11 16.78 -1.62
N PRO A 184 -8.95 15.73 -1.64
CA PRO A 184 -9.01 14.79 -0.54
C PRO A 184 -7.72 13.98 -0.44
N PHE A 185 -7.24 13.76 0.78
CA PHE A 185 -6.06 12.92 1.01
C PHE A 185 -6.19 12.12 2.30
N ASN A 186 -5.59 10.94 2.28
CA ASN A 186 -5.44 10.03 3.40
C ASN A 186 -4.00 10.08 3.89
N ALA A 187 -3.77 9.95 5.20
CA ALA A 187 -2.42 9.82 5.74
C ALA A 187 -2.02 8.34 5.84
N LEU A 188 -0.93 7.96 5.18
CA LEU A 188 -0.30 6.65 5.32
C LEU A 188 0.96 6.80 6.16
N VAL A 189 0.94 6.14 7.31
CA VAL A 189 1.97 6.24 8.35
C VAL A 189 2.70 4.92 8.46
N THR A 190 4.00 4.95 8.28
CA THR A 190 4.85 3.81 8.61
C THR A 190 5.25 3.91 10.08
N VAL A 191 4.69 3.02 10.90
CA VAL A 191 5.04 2.96 12.33
C VAL A 191 6.29 2.13 12.49
N ASN A 192 7.34 2.78 12.93
CA ASN A 192 8.67 2.24 13.12
C ASN A 192 9.07 2.31 14.62
N ARG A 193 10.23 1.76 14.96
CA ARG A 193 10.72 1.73 16.35
C ARG A 193 10.73 3.11 17.03
N THR A 194 10.97 4.18 16.27
CA THR A 194 11.09 5.52 16.85
C THR A 194 9.73 6.15 17.10
N ASN A 195 8.86 6.24 16.07
CA ASN A 195 7.57 6.93 16.23
C ASN A 195 6.55 6.10 17.03
N ALA A 196 6.75 4.78 17.17
CA ALA A 196 5.93 3.94 18.03
C ALA A 196 5.97 4.38 19.51
N GLN A 197 7.03 5.06 19.94
CA GLN A 197 7.17 5.60 21.30
C GLN A 197 6.35 6.88 21.54
N TYR A 198 5.78 7.48 20.48
CA TYR A 198 5.07 8.76 20.53
C TYR A 198 3.65 8.68 19.94
N PRO A 199 2.80 7.72 20.35
CA PRO A 199 1.51 7.42 19.70
C PRO A 199 0.58 8.63 19.65
N LEU A 200 0.41 9.35 20.76
CA LEU A 200 -0.50 10.49 20.84
C LEU A 200 0.03 11.71 20.08
N GLU A 201 1.35 11.91 20.08
CA GLU A 201 1.97 12.99 19.33
C GLU A 201 1.78 12.79 17.83
N VAL A 202 2.04 11.57 17.33
CA VAL A 202 1.79 11.19 15.93
C VAL A 202 0.32 11.36 15.58
N TYR A 203 -0.59 10.79 16.36
CA TYR A 203 -2.02 10.83 16.08
C TYR A 203 -2.58 12.25 16.09
N ARG A 204 -2.22 13.06 17.09
CA ARG A 204 -2.67 14.46 17.21
C ARG A 204 -2.12 15.34 16.11
N PHE A 205 -0.87 15.15 15.72
CA PHE A 205 -0.31 15.82 14.53
C PHE A 205 -1.14 15.51 13.28
N LEU A 206 -1.42 14.23 13.01
CA LEU A 206 -2.19 13.83 11.83
C LEU A 206 -3.61 14.40 11.81
N THR A 207 -4.29 14.42 12.96
CA THR A 207 -5.69 14.84 13.04
C THR A 207 -5.88 16.35 13.20
N ARG A 208 -5.03 17.02 13.97
CA ARG A 208 -5.19 18.44 14.34
C ARG A 208 -4.39 19.39 13.46
N GLU A 209 -3.14 19.04 13.14
CA GLU A 209 -2.27 19.90 12.34
C GLU A 209 -2.36 19.56 10.85
N LEU A 210 -2.18 18.28 10.49
CA LEU A 210 -2.33 17.81 9.13
C LEU A 210 -3.79 17.83 8.67
N GLY A 211 -4.75 17.63 9.56
CA GLY A 211 -6.18 17.62 9.26
C GLY A 211 -6.62 16.38 8.47
N ALA A 212 -5.93 15.26 8.64
CA ALA A 212 -6.30 14.00 8.02
C ALA A 212 -7.59 13.45 8.65
N THR A 213 -8.53 13.03 7.81
CA THR A 213 -9.78 12.37 8.22
C THR A 213 -9.78 10.88 7.98
N TYR A 214 -8.77 10.36 7.28
CA TYR A 214 -8.54 8.93 7.11
C TYR A 214 -7.06 8.63 7.31
N ILE A 215 -6.78 7.69 8.21
CA ILE A 215 -5.43 7.33 8.61
C ILE A 215 -5.23 5.82 8.47
N GLN A 216 -4.12 5.44 7.87
CA GLN A 216 -3.67 4.06 7.82
C GLN A 216 -2.30 3.95 8.50
N PHE A 217 -2.24 3.17 9.57
CA PHE A 217 -1.00 2.81 10.24
C PHE A 217 -0.50 1.47 9.73
N ASN A 218 0.75 1.44 9.27
CA ASN A 218 1.41 0.23 8.77
C ASN A 218 2.62 -0.06 9.65
N PRO A 219 2.70 -1.23 10.32
CA PRO A 219 3.88 -1.58 11.09
C PRO A 219 5.07 -1.81 10.15
N CYS A 220 6.19 -1.20 10.47
CA CYS A 220 7.45 -1.42 9.77
C CYS A 220 8.19 -2.58 10.40
N VAL A 221 8.20 -3.73 9.74
CA VAL A 221 8.94 -4.92 10.19
C VAL A 221 9.62 -5.56 8.98
N GLU A 222 10.95 -5.54 8.98
CA GLU A 222 11.73 -6.13 7.89
C GLU A 222 12.90 -6.95 8.45
N PRO A 223 13.21 -8.12 7.87
CA PRO A 223 14.41 -8.84 8.23
C PRO A 223 15.65 -8.07 7.75
N VAL A 224 16.79 -8.31 8.39
CA VAL A 224 18.06 -7.62 8.05
C VAL A 224 18.51 -7.83 6.61
N ASP A 225 18.12 -8.94 6.00
CA ASP A 225 18.45 -9.32 4.62
C ASP A 225 17.33 -9.04 3.61
N PHE A 226 16.31 -8.25 3.98
CA PHE A 226 15.15 -7.96 3.12
C PHE A 226 15.49 -7.44 1.72
N LYS A 227 16.67 -6.86 1.56
CA LYS A 227 17.13 -6.33 0.27
C LYS A 227 17.59 -7.42 -0.70
N SER A 228 17.90 -8.60 -0.22
CA SER A 228 18.49 -9.69 -1.01
C SER A 228 17.71 -11.00 -0.98
N THR A 229 16.82 -11.17 -0.02
CA THR A 229 16.13 -12.44 0.23
C THR A 229 14.64 -12.32 0.00
N ALA A 230 14.09 -13.17 -0.90
CA ALA A 230 12.64 -13.28 -1.07
C ALA A 230 12.01 -14.03 0.11
N PRO A 231 10.79 -13.67 0.54
CA PRO A 231 10.14 -14.28 1.72
C PRO A 231 9.99 -15.81 1.67
N GLN A 232 9.86 -16.39 0.48
CA GLN A 232 9.74 -17.84 0.32
C GLN A 232 10.96 -18.65 0.81
N PHE A 233 12.10 -18.00 0.96
CA PHE A 233 13.33 -18.63 1.48
C PHE A 233 13.41 -18.56 3.01
N TRP A 234 12.46 -17.91 3.66
CA TRP A 234 12.38 -17.91 5.12
C TRP A 234 11.78 -19.24 5.58
N ARG A 235 12.52 -19.91 6.42
CA ARG A 235 12.11 -21.19 7.00
C ARG A 235 11.40 -20.94 8.33
N ASP A 236 10.48 -21.81 8.70
CA ASP A 236 9.76 -21.73 9.97
C ASP A 236 10.70 -21.65 11.18
N ASP A 237 11.84 -22.36 11.12
CA ASP A 237 12.88 -22.35 12.15
C ASP A 237 13.72 -21.06 12.18
N SER A 238 13.62 -20.22 11.15
CA SER A 238 14.29 -18.92 11.09
C SER A 238 13.47 -17.79 11.71
N ILE A 239 12.15 -17.98 11.90
CA ILE A 239 11.27 -17.01 12.52
C ILE A 239 11.54 -16.98 14.03
N PRO A 240 11.97 -15.86 14.62
CA PRO A 240 12.29 -15.81 16.03
C PRO A 240 11.03 -15.79 16.90
N ILE A 241 11.13 -16.37 18.07
CA ILE A 241 10.06 -16.29 19.07
C ILE A 241 9.99 -14.84 19.60
N THR A 242 8.79 -14.25 19.58
CA THR A 242 8.53 -12.91 20.15
C THR A 242 9.04 -12.81 21.58
N GLY A 243 9.64 -11.68 21.93
CA GLY A 243 10.24 -11.44 23.26
C GLY A 243 11.68 -11.97 23.41
N THR A 244 12.22 -12.70 22.42
CA THR A 244 13.64 -13.09 22.43
C THR A 244 14.53 -12.00 21.84
N ARG A 245 15.84 -12.01 22.18
CA ARG A 245 16.83 -11.07 21.63
C ARG A 245 16.85 -11.10 20.09
N ARG A 246 16.67 -12.27 19.49
CA ARG A 246 16.64 -12.44 18.02
C ARG A 246 15.43 -11.74 17.36
N ALA A 247 14.35 -11.55 18.09
CA ALA A 247 13.15 -10.86 17.60
C ALA A 247 13.17 -9.34 17.91
N LYS A 248 14.09 -8.89 18.80
CA LYS A 248 14.07 -7.53 19.34
C LYS A 248 14.83 -6.55 18.43
N PRO A 249 14.14 -5.58 17.81
CA PRO A 249 14.80 -4.57 16.97
C PRO A 249 15.93 -3.84 17.72
N GLY A 250 17.09 -3.70 17.08
CA GLY A 250 18.26 -3.04 17.65
C GLY A 250 19.09 -3.87 18.63
N ASP A 251 18.75 -5.12 18.89
CA ASP A 251 19.64 -6.07 19.57
C ASP A 251 20.70 -6.58 18.58
N LEU A 252 21.91 -6.86 19.06
CA LEU A 252 23.03 -7.34 18.22
C LEU A 252 22.75 -8.69 17.55
N ASP A 253 21.92 -9.53 18.19
CA ASP A 253 21.53 -10.84 17.69
C ASP A 253 20.23 -10.80 16.89
N SER A 254 19.64 -9.62 16.67
CA SER A 254 18.37 -9.47 15.99
C SER A 254 18.44 -9.85 14.51
N ILE A 255 17.42 -10.59 14.05
CA ILE A 255 17.24 -10.88 12.62
C ILE A 255 16.33 -9.87 11.91
N VAL A 256 15.73 -8.94 12.67
CA VAL A 256 15.00 -7.80 12.10
C VAL A 256 15.83 -6.54 12.15
N THR A 257 15.55 -5.61 11.26
CA THR A 257 16.25 -4.33 11.17
C THR A 257 16.07 -3.50 12.44
N ASP A 258 17.01 -2.60 12.71
CA ASP A 258 16.98 -1.73 13.91
C ASP A 258 15.84 -0.72 13.93
N TRP A 259 15.27 -0.39 12.77
CA TRP A 259 14.10 0.48 12.65
C TRP A 259 12.76 -0.27 12.69
N SER A 260 12.76 -1.60 12.68
CA SER A 260 11.53 -2.40 12.83
C SER A 260 10.84 -2.07 14.15
N VAL A 261 9.52 -2.03 14.14
CA VAL A 261 8.74 -1.82 15.36
C VAL A 261 8.68 -3.12 16.18
N ASP A 262 8.92 -3.00 17.47
CA ASP A 262 8.73 -4.12 18.39
C ASP A 262 7.23 -4.46 18.52
N PRO A 263 6.83 -5.73 18.62
CA PRO A 263 5.43 -6.11 18.76
C PRO A 263 4.71 -5.48 19.95
N ASP A 264 5.39 -5.34 21.12
CA ASP A 264 4.82 -4.73 22.32
C ASP A 264 4.65 -3.21 22.14
N ASP A 265 5.62 -2.54 21.49
CA ASP A 265 5.54 -1.13 21.15
C ASP A 265 4.40 -0.88 20.12
N TRP A 266 4.25 -1.77 19.13
CA TRP A 266 3.16 -1.69 18.18
C TRP A 266 1.79 -1.84 18.84
N GLY A 267 1.63 -2.83 19.74
CA GLY A 267 0.41 -3.03 20.51
C GLY A 267 0.08 -1.81 21.39
N SER A 268 1.08 -1.29 22.10
CA SER A 268 0.94 -0.11 22.96
C SER A 268 0.59 1.15 22.18
N PHE A 269 1.22 1.33 20.99
CA PHE A 269 0.90 2.42 20.07
C PHE A 269 -0.58 2.37 19.65
N LEU A 270 -1.05 1.20 19.21
CA LEU A 270 -2.44 1.05 18.77
C LEU A 270 -3.44 1.28 19.88
N ILE A 271 -3.17 0.77 21.09
CA ILE A 271 -4.05 0.96 22.26
C ILE A 271 -4.16 2.45 22.59
N ALA A 272 -3.04 3.15 22.70
CA ALA A 272 -3.05 4.58 23.04
C ALA A 272 -3.77 5.43 21.96
N VAL A 273 -3.56 5.13 20.70
CA VAL A 273 -4.26 5.80 19.59
C VAL A 273 -5.76 5.45 19.58
N PHE A 274 -6.12 4.19 19.86
CA PHE A 274 -7.51 3.76 19.93
C PHE A 274 -8.27 4.49 21.02
N GLU A 275 -7.68 4.60 22.21
CA GLU A 275 -8.28 5.32 23.35
C GLU A 275 -8.51 6.81 23.03
N GLU A 276 -7.53 7.47 22.41
CA GLU A 276 -7.70 8.87 21.96
C GLU A 276 -8.78 8.98 20.89
N TRP A 277 -8.76 8.07 19.89
CA TRP A 277 -9.72 8.08 18.78
C TRP A 277 -11.16 7.85 19.23
N VAL A 278 -11.41 6.83 20.05
CA VAL A 278 -12.78 6.48 20.48
C VAL A 278 -13.39 7.57 21.36
N ASN A 279 -12.59 8.26 22.15
CA ASN A 279 -13.07 9.30 23.05
C ASN A 279 -13.26 10.68 22.39
N ASN A 280 -12.50 10.97 21.30
CA ASN A 280 -12.44 12.32 20.76
C ASN A 280 -12.83 12.43 19.27
N ASP A 281 -12.66 11.34 18.50
CA ASP A 281 -12.64 11.43 17.04
C ASP A 281 -13.54 10.41 16.33
N LEU A 282 -14.24 9.57 17.07
CA LEU A 282 -15.17 8.57 16.53
C LEU A 282 -16.23 9.24 15.64
N GLY A 283 -16.37 8.75 14.40
CA GLY A 283 -17.27 9.32 13.39
C GLY A 283 -16.72 10.56 12.67
N ARG A 284 -15.59 11.14 13.11
CA ARG A 284 -14.92 12.27 12.47
C ARG A 284 -13.65 11.86 11.73
N VAL A 285 -12.87 10.97 12.32
CA VAL A 285 -11.64 10.39 11.76
C VAL A 285 -11.82 8.91 11.60
N GLN A 286 -11.48 8.39 10.44
CA GLN A 286 -11.44 6.95 10.17
C GLN A 286 -10.00 6.44 10.34
N VAL A 287 -9.83 5.42 11.17
CA VAL A 287 -8.57 4.68 11.27
C VAL A 287 -8.79 3.29 10.72
N ASN A 288 -8.21 2.98 9.56
CA ASN A 288 -8.50 1.78 8.78
C ASN A 288 -8.46 0.48 9.62
N LEU A 289 -7.43 0.32 10.44
CA LEU A 289 -7.27 -0.88 11.26
C LEU A 289 -8.39 -1.00 12.32
N PHE A 290 -8.80 0.11 12.93
CA PHE A 290 -9.85 0.10 13.96
C PHE A 290 -11.22 -0.16 13.35
N GLU A 291 -11.56 0.51 12.24
CA GLU A 291 -12.79 0.26 11.50
C GLU A 291 -12.89 -1.21 11.06
N THR A 292 -11.78 -1.77 10.56
CA THR A 292 -11.72 -3.19 10.17
C THR A 292 -11.93 -4.11 11.38
N ALA A 293 -11.27 -3.85 12.51
CA ALA A 293 -11.42 -4.66 13.73
C ALA A 293 -12.86 -4.63 14.26
N VAL A 294 -13.49 -3.46 14.29
CA VAL A 294 -14.90 -3.31 14.68
C VAL A 294 -15.81 -4.07 13.72
N ALA A 295 -15.62 -3.90 12.41
CA ALA A 295 -16.40 -4.59 11.39
C ALA A 295 -16.31 -6.12 11.52
N GLN A 296 -15.10 -6.66 11.73
CA GLN A 296 -14.88 -8.09 11.92
C GLN A 296 -15.53 -8.60 13.23
N THR A 297 -15.47 -7.82 14.30
CA THR A 297 -16.17 -8.14 15.57
C THR A 297 -17.69 -8.22 15.36
N MET A 298 -18.24 -7.43 14.44
CA MET A 298 -19.65 -7.47 14.03
C MET A 298 -19.97 -8.57 13.01
N GLY A 299 -19.02 -9.45 12.68
CA GLY A 299 -19.19 -10.55 11.74
C GLY A 299 -19.05 -10.17 10.27
N MET A 300 -18.58 -8.97 9.95
CA MET A 300 -18.29 -8.57 8.58
C MET A 300 -16.92 -9.12 8.11
N PRO A 301 -16.73 -9.35 6.81
CA PRO A 301 -15.43 -9.80 6.31
C PRO A 301 -14.35 -8.72 6.49
N ALA A 302 -13.10 -9.17 6.59
CA ALA A 302 -11.95 -8.28 6.65
C ALA A 302 -11.88 -7.38 5.42
N GLN A 303 -11.54 -6.11 5.62
CA GLN A 303 -11.37 -5.12 4.55
C GLN A 303 -9.91 -4.96 4.13
N ILE A 304 -8.98 -5.42 4.97
CA ILE A 304 -7.53 -5.42 4.70
C ILE A 304 -6.98 -6.84 4.72
N CYS A 305 -6.08 -7.14 3.79
CA CYS A 305 -5.60 -8.51 3.56
C CYS A 305 -4.87 -9.11 4.78
N VAL A 306 -4.16 -8.29 5.57
CA VAL A 306 -3.40 -8.75 6.75
C VAL A 306 -4.28 -9.27 7.89
N THR A 307 -5.57 -8.94 7.90
CA THR A 307 -6.55 -9.44 8.88
C THR A 307 -7.55 -10.41 8.26
N SER A 308 -7.39 -10.73 6.97
CA SER A 308 -8.26 -11.65 6.24
C SER A 308 -7.79 -13.09 6.38
N GLU A 309 -8.74 -14.03 6.41
CA GLU A 309 -8.47 -15.48 6.37
C GLU A 309 -7.73 -15.89 5.08
N PHE A 310 -8.02 -15.20 3.97
CA PHE A 310 -7.41 -15.45 2.67
C PHE A 310 -6.79 -14.19 2.10
N CYS A 311 -5.61 -14.32 1.50
CA CYS A 311 -5.04 -13.26 0.68
C CYS A 311 -6.02 -12.88 -0.43
N GLY A 312 -6.31 -11.59 -0.57
CA GLY A 312 -7.10 -11.06 -1.66
C GLY A 312 -6.36 -11.17 -3.00
N LYS A 313 -7.05 -10.83 -4.10
CA LYS A 313 -6.45 -10.72 -5.42
C LYS A 313 -5.99 -9.29 -5.65
N GLY A 314 -4.90 -8.90 -4.95
CA GLY A 314 -4.25 -7.59 -5.03
C GLY A 314 -2.93 -7.70 -5.75
N LEU A 315 -2.95 -7.71 -7.08
CA LEU A 315 -1.76 -7.85 -7.93
C LEU A 315 -0.94 -6.56 -7.99
N ALA A 316 0.32 -6.68 -8.43
CA ALA A 316 1.14 -5.53 -8.82
C ALA A 316 1.55 -5.64 -10.28
N ILE A 317 1.54 -4.51 -11.01
CA ILE A 317 2.12 -4.38 -12.35
C ILE A 317 3.33 -3.47 -12.33
N GLU A 318 4.45 -4.01 -12.77
CA GLU A 318 5.70 -3.28 -12.94
C GLU A 318 5.74 -2.48 -14.25
N LYS A 319 6.64 -1.49 -14.31
CA LYS A 319 6.81 -0.59 -15.47
C LYS A 319 7.07 -1.29 -16.81
N ASN A 320 7.64 -2.50 -16.80
CA ASN A 320 7.89 -3.32 -17.98
C ASN A 320 6.69 -4.20 -18.39
N GLY A 321 5.60 -4.18 -17.60
CA GLY A 321 4.39 -4.93 -17.83
C GLY A 321 4.35 -6.30 -17.13
N ASP A 322 5.36 -6.63 -16.33
CA ASP A 322 5.35 -7.84 -15.50
C ASP A 322 4.31 -7.73 -14.39
N ILE A 323 3.58 -8.81 -14.18
CA ILE A 323 2.53 -8.94 -13.18
C ILE A 323 3.02 -9.84 -12.06
N TYR A 324 2.82 -9.38 -10.82
CA TYR A 324 3.19 -10.09 -9.60
C TYR A 324 1.96 -10.38 -8.74
N SER A 325 2.05 -11.44 -7.94
CA SER A 325 0.95 -11.91 -7.10
C SER A 325 0.50 -10.92 -6.03
N CYS A 326 1.40 -10.03 -5.59
CA CYS A 326 1.12 -9.02 -4.57
C CYS A 326 2.16 -7.89 -4.64
N ASP A 327 1.82 -6.72 -4.12
CA ASP A 327 2.73 -5.58 -3.97
C ASP A 327 3.96 -5.89 -3.10
N HIS A 328 3.79 -6.65 -2.04
CA HIS A 328 4.88 -7.08 -1.16
C HIS A 328 5.76 -8.16 -1.81
N TYR A 329 5.21 -8.94 -2.73
CA TYR A 329 5.88 -10.07 -3.36
C TYR A 329 6.34 -9.76 -4.79
N VAL A 330 6.84 -8.54 -5.03
CA VAL A 330 7.48 -8.18 -6.29
C VAL A 330 8.91 -8.73 -6.30
N TYR A 331 9.00 -10.04 -6.53
CA TYR A 331 10.23 -10.82 -6.68
C TYR A 331 10.08 -11.78 -7.86
N PRO A 332 11.16 -12.17 -8.55
CA PRO A 332 11.08 -13.02 -9.74
C PRO A 332 10.25 -14.29 -9.55
N GLU A 333 10.32 -14.89 -8.36
CA GLU A 333 9.64 -16.13 -7.99
C GLU A 333 8.11 -16.00 -7.94
N TYR A 334 7.61 -14.80 -7.70
CA TYR A 334 6.18 -14.48 -7.60
C TYR A 334 5.63 -13.81 -8.84
N GLN A 335 6.40 -13.79 -9.93
CA GLN A 335 5.94 -13.27 -11.21
C GLN A 335 4.90 -14.23 -11.82
N LEU A 336 3.72 -13.70 -12.13
CA LEU A 336 2.63 -14.46 -12.76
C LEU A 336 2.74 -14.48 -14.29
N GLY A 337 3.31 -13.43 -14.88
CA GLY A 337 3.44 -13.26 -16.32
C GLY A 337 3.63 -11.82 -16.72
N ASN A 338 3.36 -11.51 -18.01
CA ASN A 338 3.50 -10.16 -18.55
C ASN A 338 2.24 -9.77 -19.33
N ILE A 339 1.77 -8.51 -19.13
CA ILE A 339 0.54 -7.98 -19.74
C ILE A 339 0.56 -7.96 -21.28
N LYS A 340 1.76 -7.92 -21.90
CA LYS A 340 1.91 -7.97 -23.35
C LYS A 340 1.66 -9.35 -23.94
N GLN A 341 1.72 -10.39 -23.10
CA GLN A 341 1.63 -11.78 -23.55
C GLN A 341 0.33 -12.45 -23.09
N THR A 342 -0.17 -12.08 -21.91
CA THR A 342 -1.29 -12.77 -21.27
C THR A 342 -2.28 -11.78 -20.70
N LYS A 343 -3.57 -12.04 -20.90
CA LYS A 343 -4.66 -11.24 -20.34
C LYS A 343 -4.61 -11.20 -18.82
N LEU A 344 -4.84 -10.03 -18.26
CA LEU A 344 -4.75 -9.77 -16.83
C LEU A 344 -5.69 -10.68 -16.01
N ALA A 345 -6.91 -10.90 -16.51
CA ALA A 345 -7.86 -11.82 -15.87
C ALA A 345 -7.34 -13.26 -15.80
N HIS A 346 -6.60 -13.73 -16.80
CA HIS A 346 -6.01 -15.08 -16.78
C HIS A 346 -4.90 -15.17 -15.72
N LEU A 347 -4.09 -14.12 -15.57
CA LEU A 347 -3.05 -14.07 -14.54
C LEU A 347 -3.65 -13.98 -13.14
N ALA A 348 -4.68 -13.15 -12.95
CA ALA A 348 -5.35 -12.96 -11.66
C ALA A 348 -6.06 -14.23 -11.15
N PHE A 349 -6.49 -15.11 -12.04
CA PHE A 349 -7.21 -16.34 -11.72
C PHE A 349 -6.43 -17.61 -12.12
N SER A 350 -5.11 -17.49 -12.29
CA SER A 350 -4.22 -18.64 -12.49
C SER A 350 -4.11 -19.47 -11.22
N GLU A 351 -3.66 -20.72 -11.38
CA GLU A 351 -3.41 -21.64 -10.26
C GLU A 351 -2.09 -21.35 -9.51
N ARG A 352 -1.34 -20.32 -9.93
CA ARG A 352 -0.09 -19.86 -9.31
C ARG A 352 -0.32 -19.00 -8.10
#